data_3c12f7a2e01939b994beec551d484cd1
#
_entry.id   3c12f7a2e01939b994beec551d484cd1
#
_cell.length_a   1.000
_cell.length_b   1.000
_cell.length_c   1.000
_cell.angle_alpha   90.00
_cell.angle_beta   90.00
_cell.angle_gamma   90.00
#
_symmetry.space_group_name_H-M   'P 1'
#
loop_
_entity.id
_entity.type
_entity.pdbx_description
1 polymer ?
#
loop_
_entity_poly.entity_id
_entity_poly.type
_entity_poly.pdbx_seq_one_letter_code
_entity_poly.pdbx_strand_id
1 'polypeptide(L)'
;MDSLVSNQGPGMNRPDASSTVEDPRARELAPFGIDSLEDDHELRSIADFAAQLCGTPSASVTIVEQDRQRFLARHGMEDRETPRSVSFCAQAMQQEGLFIVEDATEDPRFTDNALVTGPPHLRFYAGAPMITEDGTQLGALCVIDTEPRPGGLTQLQQDGLRVLARSALRRFVNEREAKLSREREKDRARMLNLVLDSVPGIAWSADEDLTFDFFNARWAEVTGAKPPKSIDEWRAHIHPDDFDATIEKFTFSTDRKLVYSDEWRLRLADGSYRWALSRAVPIELADGSWRWVGTIIDVDDAHRLSDSRDLLARELSHRIKNIFAVVASLITLSARRDPTLRYFAQEMTDKISALGRAHEFVAPTGMVQENSLHGLLKQIFAPYVDGDTPRIAISGVDLAVQPRAATPPRSAPR
;
A
#
# COMPACT_ATOMS: atom_id res chain seq x y z
N MET A 1 55.59 -17.02 48.52
CA MET A 1 55.74 -15.61 48.20
C MET A 1 55.03 -15.46 46.88
N ASP A 2 53.82 -15.19 46.94
CA ASP A 2 52.99 -13.95 46.76
C ASP A 2 52.55 -13.83 45.36
N SER A 3 51.37 -13.57 44.98
CA SER A 3 50.09 -13.30 45.64
C SER A 3 49.07 -13.26 44.49
N LEU A 4 47.96 -13.93 44.69
CA LEU A 4 46.77 -13.92 43.83
C LEU A 4 46.10 -12.53 43.90
N VAL A 5 45.88 -11.89 42.77
CA VAL A 5 45.00 -10.77 42.65
C VAL A 5 43.78 -11.18 41.81
N SER A 6 42.68 -11.35 42.51
CA SER A 6 41.34 -11.56 41.95
C SER A 6 40.83 -10.26 41.29
N ASN A 7 40.53 -10.33 40.03
CA ASN A 7 39.85 -9.25 39.27
C ASN A 7 38.34 -9.55 39.22
N GLN A 8 37.56 -8.88 40.08
CA GLN A 8 36.09 -8.87 39.96
C GLN A 8 35.70 -7.82 38.92
N GLY A 9 35.20 -8.27 37.78
CA GLY A 9 34.55 -7.41 36.81
C GLY A 9 33.17 -6.93 37.29
N PRO A 10 32.71 -5.76 36.89
CA PRO A 10 31.46 -5.18 37.33
C PRO A 10 30.25 -5.98 36.81
N GLY A 11 29.35 -6.31 37.70
CA GLY A 11 28.09 -7.00 37.44
C GLY A 11 27.25 -6.24 36.41
N MET A 12 26.96 -6.89 35.30
CA MET A 12 25.91 -6.50 34.38
C MET A 12 24.56 -6.68 35.09
N ASN A 13 23.98 -5.57 35.51
CA ASN A 13 22.61 -5.48 35.94
C ASN A 13 21.71 -5.83 34.75
N ARG A 14 21.22 -7.06 34.70
CA ARG A 14 20.13 -7.43 33.79
C ARG A 14 18.89 -6.63 34.27
N PRO A 15 18.20 -5.89 33.36
CA PRO A 15 16.91 -5.37 33.75
C PRO A 15 15.97 -6.55 33.98
N ASP A 16 15.35 -6.54 35.15
CA ASP A 16 14.29 -7.45 35.55
C ASP A 16 13.21 -7.44 34.44
N ALA A 17 13.14 -8.54 33.70
CA ALA A 17 12.00 -8.82 32.87
C ALA A 17 10.85 -9.20 33.78
N SER A 18 10.19 -8.18 34.38
CA SER A 18 8.85 -8.36 34.91
C SER A 18 7.97 -8.77 33.75
N SER A 19 7.77 -10.08 33.61
CA SER A 19 6.72 -10.64 32.76
C SER A 19 5.41 -10.02 33.28
N THR A 20 4.91 -9.02 32.58
CA THR A 20 3.53 -8.58 32.72
C THR A 20 2.69 -9.77 32.31
N VAL A 21 2.22 -10.53 33.30
CA VAL A 21 1.15 -11.52 33.11
C VAL A 21 -0.02 -10.71 32.62
N GLU A 22 -0.24 -10.76 31.27
CA GLU A 22 -1.35 -10.04 30.65
C GLU A 22 -2.65 -10.55 31.28
N ASP A 23 -3.38 -9.63 31.91
CA ASP A 23 -4.66 -9.88 32.55
C ASP A 23 -5.66 -10.48 31.55
N PRO A 24 -6.12 -11.74 31.72
CA PRO A 24 -7.08 -12.37 30.83
C PRO A 24 -8.39 -11.57 30.73
N ARG A 25 -8.81 -10.94 31.82
CA ARG A 25 -10.02 -10.13 31.87
C ARG A 25 -9.88 -8.82 31.11
N ALA A 26 -8.72 -8.19 31.18
CA ALA A 26 -8.42 -7.01 30.40
C ALA A 26 -8.46 -7.31 28.89
N ARG A 27 -7.94 -8.47 28.44
CA ARG A 27 -8.05 -8.91 27.05
C ARG A 27 -9.49 -9.12 26.58
N GLU A 28 -10.32 -9.72 27.44
CA GLU A 28 -11.73 -9.98 27.15
C GLU A 28 -12.52 -8.66 27.00
N LEU A 29 -12.20 -7.65 27.81
CA LEU A 29 -12.87 -6.34 27.81
C LEU A 29 -12.29 -5.35 26.78
N ALA A 30 -11.04 -5.51 26.35
CA ALA A 30 -10.35 -4.57 25.46
C ALA A 30 -11.11 -4.25 24.14
N PRO A 31 -11.83 -5.20 23.51
CA PRO A 31 -12.59 -4.90 22.29
C PRO A 31 -13.72 -3.89 22.49
N PHE A 32 -14.29 -3.79 23.72
CA PHE A 32 -15.48 -3.00 24.00
C PHE A 32 -15.22 -1.50 24.17
N GLY A 33 -13.96 -1.06 24.17
CA GLY A 33 -13.64 0.38 24.24
C GLY A 33 -14.13 1.04 25.55
N ILE A 34 -14.00 0.35 26.68
CA ILE A 34 -14.56 0.75 27.99
C ILE A 34 -14.22 2.20 28.36
N ASP A 35 -12.98 2.64 28.09
CA ASP A 35 -12.53 3.99 28.44
C ASP A 35 -13.26 5.08 27.66
N SER A 36 -13.70 4.80 26.41
CA SER A 36 -14.48 5.75 25.61
C SER A 36 -15.94 5.89 26.06
N LEU A 37 -16.40 4.98 26.92
CA LEU A 37 -17.77 4.95 27.47
C LEU A 37 -17.84 5.49 28.90
N GLU A 38 -16.72 5.94 29.47
CA GLU A 38 -16.77 6.59 30.78
C GLU A 38 -17.52 7.90 30.72
N ASP A 39 -18.50 8.09 31.61
CA ASP A 39 -19.42 9.22 31.66
C ASP A 39 -20.24 9.42 30.34
N ASP A 40 -20.44 8.35 29.54
CA ASP A 40 -21.27 8.37 28.32
C ASP A 40 -22.69 8.84 28.64
N HIS A 41 -23.21 9.78 27.83
CA HIS A 41 -24.51 10.42 28.07
C HIS A 41 -25.68 9.41 28.00
N GLU A 42 -25.63 8.45 27.10
CA GLU A 42 -26.69 7.45 26.93
C GLU A 42 -26.69 6.48 28.14
N LEU A 43 -25.52 6.00 28.55
CA LEU A 43 -25.39 5.18 29.75
C LEU A 43 -25.83 5.92 31.02
N ARG A 44 -25.55 7.22 31.13
CA ARG A 44 -26.01 8.05 32.24
C ARG A 44 -27.53 8.16 32.25
N SER A 45 -28.15 8.42 31.12
CA SER A 45 -29.61 8.47 31.00
C SER A 45 -30.27 7.14 31.38
N ILE A 46 -29.62 6.00 31.06
CA ILE A 46 -30.08 4.68 31.47
C ILE A 46 -30.01 4.52 32.99
N ALA A 47 -28.91 4.93 33.64
CA ALA A 47 -28.76 4.85 35.11
C ALA A 47 -29.78 5.75 35.83
N ASP A 48 -29.96 7.00 35.34
CA ASP A 48 -30.93 7.96 35.86
C ASP A 48 -32.36 7.39 35.80
N PHE A 49 -32.74 6.83 34.67
CA PHE A 49 -34.05 6.24 34.48
C PHE A 49 -34.25 4.96 35.31
N ALA A 50 -33.21 4.13 35.48
CA ALA A 50 -33.26 2.96 36.33
C ALA A 50 -33.54 3.33 37.80
N ALA A 51 -32.86 4.36 38.31
CA ALA A 51 -33.11 4.89 39.65
C ALA A 51 -34.53 5.37 39.82
N GLN A 52 -35.05 6.17 38.87
CA GLN A 52 -36.43 6.69 38.89
C GLN A 52 -37.48 5.56 38.82
N LEU A 53 -37.29 4.60 37.90
CA LEU A 53 -38.20 3.46 37.72
C LEU A 53 -38.31 2.60 38.97
N CYS A 54 -37.18 2.34 39.60
CA CYS A 54 -37.13 1.52 40.80
C CYS A 54 -37.36 2.32 42.09
N GLY A 55 -37.39 3.66 42.02
CA GLY A 55 -37.51 4.52 43.18
C GLY A 55 -36.37 4.35 44.19
N THR A 56 -35.14 4.19 43.67
CA THR A 56 -33.92 4.03 44.48
C THR A 56 -33.06 5.29 44.45
N PRO A 57 -32.34 5.62 45.54
CA PRO A 57 -31.48 6.79 45.59
C PRO A 57 -30.25 6.68 44.66
N SER A 58 -29.86 5.45 44.29
CA SER A 58 -28.69 5.23 43.48
C SER A 58 -28.86 4.14 42.43
N ALA A 59 -28.22 4.36 41.27
CA ALA A 59 -28.11 3.39 40.21
C ALA A 59 -26.80 3.54 39.42
N SER A 60 -26.33 2.46 38.81
CA SER A 60 -25.12 2.55 38.00
C SER A 60 -25.07 1.49 36.91
N VAL A 61 -24.38 1.85 35.81
CA VAL A 61 -23.92 0.92 34.78
C VAL A 61 -22.46 0.61 35.07
N THR A 62 -22.18 -0.67 35.38
CA THR A 62 -20.86 -1.08 35.86
C THR A 62 -20.20 -2.09 34.92
N ILE A 63 -18.89 -2.00 34.86
CA ILE A 63 -18.02 -3.02 34.28
C ILE A 63 -17.20 -3.65 35.39
N VAL A 64 -17.08 -4.98 35.38
CA VAL A 64 -16.30 -5.72 36.35
C VAL A 64 -14.98 -6.17 35.71
N GLU A 65 -13.90 -5.56 36.15
CA GLU A 65 -12.53 -5.89 35.76
C GLU A 65 -11.96 -7.01 36.67
N GLN A 66 -10.68 -7.30 36.60
CA GLN A 66 -10.07 -8.38 37.39
C GLN A 66 -10.03 -8.09 38.90
N ASP A 67 -9.66 -6.88 39.24
CA ASP A 67 -9.42 -6.45 40.64
C ASP A 67 -10.43 -5.42 41.14
N ARG A 68 -11.17 -4.79 40.24
CA ARG A 68 -12.14 -3.73 40.54
C ARG A 68 -13.40 -3.82 39.70
N GLN A 69 -14.42 -3.10 40.10
CA GLN A 69 -15.54 -2.70 39.24
C GLN A 69 -15.46 -1.20 38.99
N ARG A 70 -15.74 -0.78 37.76
CA ARG A 70 -15.84 0.62 37.36
C ARG A 70 -17.29 1.00 37.13
N PHE A 71 -17.65 2.18 37.62
CA PHE A 71 -18.99 2.76 37.38
C PHE A 71 -18.91 3.70 36.20
N LEU A 72 -19.27 3.24 34.97
CA LEU A 72 -19.20 4.03 33.76
C LEU A 72 -20.29 5.10 33.70
N ALA A 73 -21.44 4.81 34.28
CA ALA A 73 -22.51 5.78 34.49
C ALA A 73 -23.08 5.63 35.91
N ARG A 74 -23.43 6.74 36.52
CA ARG A 74 -23.80 6.80 37.97
C ARG A 74 -24.96 7.77 38.19
N HIS A 75 -25.84 7.40 39.07
CA HIS A 75 -26.88 8.23 39.66
C HIS A 75 -26.78 8.15 41.18
N GLY A 76 -26.76 9.28 41.89
CA GLY A 76 -26.77 9.33 43.36
C GLY A 76 -25.54 8.74 44.06
N MET A 77 -24.41 8.65 43.37
CA MET A 77 -23.12 8.18 43.93
C MET A 77 -21.94 8.95 43.30
N GLU A 78 -20.88 9.17 44.11
CA GLU A 78 -19.68 9.89 43.70
C GLU A 78 -18.54 8.98 43.27
N ASP A 79 -18.45 7.78 43.90
CA ASP A 79 -17.39 6.81 43.62
C ASP A 79 -17.37 6.41 42.13
N ARG A 80 -16.18 6.30 41.58
CA ARG A 80 -15.98 5.85 40.18
C ARG A 80 -15.65 4.38 40.09
N GLU A 81 -15.15 3.80 41.14
CA GLU A 81 -14.76 2.39 41.21
C GLU A 81 -14.82 1.86 42.65
N THR A 82 -14.90 0.55 42.78
CA THR A 82 -14.71 -0.17 44.06
C THR A 82 -13.96 -1.47 43.80
N PRO A 83 -13.27 -2.02 44.83
CA PRO A 83 -12.62 -3.33 44.70
C PRO A 83 -13.64 -4.41 44.28
N ARG A 84 -13.23 -5.30 43.39
CA ARG A 84 -14.07 -6.42 42.92
C ARG A 84 -14.52 -7.33 44.09
N SER A 85 -13.67 -7.47 45.12
CA SER A 85 -13.94 -8.33 46.28
C SER A 85 -15.19 -7.93 47.07
N VAL A 86 -15.60 -6.65 47.00
CA VAL A 86 -16.82 -6.15 47.66
C VAL A 86 -17.98 -5.93 46.68
N SER A 87 -17.81 -6.28 45.40
CA SER A 87 -18.74 -5.98 44.32
C SER A 87 -19.96 -6.92 44.29
N PHE A 88 -21.15 -6.37 44.49
CA PHE A 88 -22.41 -7.04 44.24
C PHE A 88 -22.60 -7.34 42.71
N CYS A 89 -22.14 -6.45 41.86
CA CYS A 89 -22.22 -6.63 40.42
C CYS A 89 -21.37 -7.81 39.93
N ALA A 90 -20.26 -8.12 40.60
CA ALA A 90 -19.46 -9.29 40.29
C ALA A 90 -20.22 -10.61 40.57
N GLN A 91 -21.14 -10.61 41.54
CA GLN A 91 -22.04 -11.75 41.77
C GLN A 91 -23.22 -11.74 40.79
N ALA A 92 -23.77 -10.54 40.51
CA ALA A 92 -24.90 -10.38 39.59
C ALA A 92 -24.58 -10.85 38.18
N MET A 93 -23.39 -10.54 37.66
CA MET A 93 -23.00 -10.89 36.28
C MET A 93 -22.84 -12.41 36.05
N GLN A 94 -22.75 -13.20 37.12
CA GLN A 94 -22.66 -14.67 37.05
C GLN A 94 -24.03 -15.34 36.98
N GLN A 95 -25.12 -14.56 37.07
CA GLN A 95 -26.49 -15.06 37.03
C GLN A 95 -27.07 -14.91 35.64
N GLU A 96 -27.97 -15.80 35.21
CA GLU A 96 -28.71 -15.71 33.95
C GLU A 96 -29.85 -14.67 33.99
N GLY A 97 -30.27 -14.25 35.19
CA GLY A 97 -31.37 -13.31 35.41
C GLY A 97 -31.04 -12.17 36.35
N LEU A 98 -32.11 -11.46 36.75
CA LEU A 98 -31.95 -10.42 37.80
C LEU A 98 -31.42 -11.02 39.07
N PHE A 99 -30.45 -10.37 39.64
CA PHE A 99 -29.90 -10.68 40.98
C PHE A 99 -30.45 -9.66 41.97
N ILE A 100 -31.29 -10.11 42.90
CA ILE A 100 -31.97 -9.26 43.87
C ILE A 100 -31.55 -9.68 45.28
N VAL A 101 -31.17 -8.70 46.09
CA VAL A 101 -30.89 -8.82 47.53
C VAL A 101 -31.82 -7.85 48.25
N GLU A 102 -32.81 -8.39 48.96
CA GLU A 102 -33.86 -7.59 49.65
C GLU A 102 -33.33 -6.87 50.92
N ASP A 103 -32.49 -7.56 51.68
CA ASP A 103 -31.72 -7.01 52.77
C ASP A 103 -30.32 -7.65 52.81
N ALA A 104 -29.30 -6.85 52.55
CA ALA A 104 -27.93 -7.34 52.53
C ALA A 104 -27.37 -7.69 53.93
N THR A 105 -28.01 -7.26 55.01
CA THR A 105 -27.63 -7.65 56.39
C THR A 105 -28.11 -9.06 56.74
N GLU A 106 -29.14 -9.55 56.08
CA GLU A 106 -29.68 -10.89 56.25
C GLU A 106 -29.16 -11.90 55.22
N ASP A 107 -28.53 -11.46 54.15
CA ASP A 107 -28.01 -12.31 53.09
C ASP A 107 -26.60 -12.84 53.44
N PRO A 108 -26.44 -14.17 53.62
CA PRO A 108 -25.16 -14.76 54.06
C PRO A 108 -23.99 -14.47 53.13
N ARG A 109 -24.25 -14.05 51.90
CA ARG A 109 -23.21 -13.71 50.93
C ARG A 109 -22.62 -12.32 51.16
N PHE A 110 -23.33 -11.45 51.92
CA PHE A 110 -23.00 -10.03 52.03
C PHE A 110 -22.98 -9.49 53.48
N THR A 111 -23.38 -10.27 54.49
CA THR A 111 -23.40 -9.83 55.91
C THR A 111 -22.10 -9.20 56.37
N ASP A 112 -20.94 -9.72 55.93
CA ASP A 112 -19.61 -9.22 56.29
C ASP A 112 -19.01 -8.29 55.22
N ASN A 113 -19.78 -7.92 54.19
CA ASN A 113 -19.30 -7.07 53.11
C ASN A 113 -19.05 -5.64 53.60
N ALA A 114 -17.91 -5.04 53.21
CA ALA A 114 -17.53 -3.70 53.65
C ALA A 114 -18.54 -2.60 53.25
N LEU A 115 -19.28 -2.76 52.13
CA LEU A 115 -20.32 -1.83 51.69
C LEU A 115 -21.63 -1.98 52.51
N VAL A 116 -21.79 -3.07 53.28
CA VAL A 116 -22.92 -3.34 54.17
C VAL A 116 -22.60 -2.93 55.59
N THR A 117 -21.43 -3.32 56.10
CA THR A 117 -20.99 -3.06 57.48
C THR A 117 -20.47 -1.63 57.70
N GLY A 118 -19.92 -1.04 56.64
CA GLY A 118 -19.42 0.34 56.57
C GLY A 118 -20.20 1.19 55.55
N PRO A 119 -19.80 2.44 55.33
CA PRO A 119 -20.41 3.30 54.32
C PRO A 119 -20.36 2.65 52.96
N PRO A 120 -21.45 2.74 52.12
CA PRO A 120 -22.69 3.52 52.30
C PRO A 120 -23.79 2.82 53.14
N HIS A 121 -23.51 1.72 53.82
CA HIS A 121 -24.49 0.91 54.56
C HIS A 121 -25.59 0.35 53.65
N LEU A 122 -25.18 -0.27 52.54
CA LEU A 122 -26.05 -0.87 51.53
C LEU A 122 -26.96 -1.91 52.16
N ARG A 123 -28.26 -1.83 51.86
CA ARG A 123 -29.30 -2.77 52.31
C ARG A 123 -29.98 -3.49 51.19
N PHE A 124 -30.38 -2.77 50.17
CA PHE A 124 -31.04 -3.33 49.01
C PHE A 124 -30.16 -3.24 47.76
N TYR A 125 -30.14 -4.30 46.98
CA TYR A 125 -29.50 -4.36 45.68
C TYR A 125 -30.35 -5.10 44.67
N ALA A 126 -30.47 -4.54 43.46
CA ALA A 126 -30.99 -5.29 42.32
C ALA A 126 -30.15 -5.00 41.08
N GLY A 127 -29.59 -6.05 40.48
CA GLY A 127 -28.73 -5.94 39.30
C GLY A 127 -29.22 -6.82 38.12
N ALA A 128 -29.25 -6.23 36.94
CA ALA A 128 -29.47 -6.94 35.69
C ALA A 128 -28.11 -7.18 35.00
N PRO A 129 -27.69 -8.43 34.78
CA PRO A 129 -26.42 -8.72 34.18
C PRO A 129 -26.38 -8.24 32.74
N MET A 130 -25.22 -7.79 32.30
CA MET A 130 -24.91 -7.44 30.91
C MET A 130 -23.99 -8.52 30.33
N ILE A 131 -24.59 -9.45 29.62
CA ILE A 131 -23.92 -10.61 29.02
C ILE A 131 -24.16 -10.54 27.52
N THR A 132 -23.10 -10.58 26.74
CA THR A 132 -23.18 -10.58 25.27
C THR A 132 -23.69 -11.92 24.75
N GLU A 133 -24.07 -11.97 23.46
CA GLU A 133 -24.54 -13.20 22.81
C GLU A 133 -23.47 -14.31 22.76
N ASP A 134 -22.20 -13.94 22.74
CA ASP A 134 -21.06 -14.87 22.80
C ASP A 134 -20.69 -15.30 24.24
N GLY A 135 -21.50 -14.87 25.25
CA GLY A 135 -21.35 -15.26 26.63
C GLY A 135 -20.38 -14.39 27.44
N THR A 136 -19.81 -13.34 26.84
CA THR A 136 -18.92 -12.43 27.57
C THR A 136 -19.70 -11.66 28.63
N GLN A 137 -19.34 -11.84 29.88
CA GLN A 137 -19.95 -11.16 31.04
C GLN A 137 -19.27 -9.81 31.22
N LEU A 138 -19.93 -8.69 30.93
CA LEU A 138 -19.32 -7.36 31.06
C LEU A 138 -19.41 -6.82 32.49
N GLY A 139 -20.60 -6.87 33.08
CA GLY A 139 -20.94 -6.34 34.39
C GLY A 139 -22.45 -6.34 34.61
N ALA A 140 -22.99 -5.26 35.21
CA ALA A 140 -24.41 -5.15 35.44
C ALA A 140 -24.91 -3.70 35.41
N LEU A 141 -26.19 -3.52 35.03
CA LEU A 141 -26.96 -2.35 35.43
C LEU A 141 -27.57 -2.62 36.78
N CYS A 142 -27.30 -1.83 37.78
CA CYS A 142 -27.81 -2.04 39.13
C CYS A 142 -28.45 -0.79 39.73
N VAL A 143 -29.38 -1.05 40.64
CA VAL A 143 -29.99 -0.08 41.55
C VAL A 143 -29.68 -0.50 42.99
N ILE A 144 -29.41 0.45 43.86
CA ILE A 144 -29.03 0.21 45.25
C ILE A 144 -29.75 1.18 46.20
N ASP A 145 -29.98 0.73 47.42
CA ASP A 145 -30.60 1.51 48.45
C ASP A 145 -29.93 1.23 49.81
N THR A 146 -29.97 2.21 50.68
CA THR A 146 -29.55 2.11 52.12
C THR A 146 -30.69 1.66 53.04
N GLU A 147 -31.88 1.46 52.49
CA GLU A 147 -33.04 0.87 53.16
C GLU A 147 -33.36 -0.50 52.59
N PRO A 148 -33.72 -1.50 53.44
CA PRO A 148 -34.14 -2.81 52.94
C PRO A 148 -35.48 -2.72 52.19
N ARG A 149 -35.72 -3.64 51.24
CA ARG A 149 -36.97 -3.72 50.46
C ARG A 149 -37.55 -5.12 50.53
N PRO A 150 -38.32 -5.45 51.58
CA PRO A 150 -39.02 -6.72 51.63
C PRO A 150 -39.97 -6.90 50.44
N GLY A 151 -39.84 -8.02 49.73
CA GLY A 151 -40.55 -8.25 48.48
C GLY A 151 -39.88 -7.75 47.23
N GLY A 152 -38.71 -7.09 47.34
CA GLY A 152 -37.84 -6.71 46.23
C GLY A 152 -38.46 -5.70 45.26
N LEU A 153 -38.33 -5.96 43.96
CA LEU A 153 -38.88 -5.14 42.85
C LEU A 153 -40.17 -5.70 42.34
N THR A 154 -41.12 -4.81 41.99
CA THR A 154 -42.33 -5.22 41.25
C THR A 154 -41.96 -5.79 39.86
N GLN A 155 -42.90 -6.57 39.26
CA GLN A 155 -42.67 -7.16 37.95
C GLN A 155 -42.34 -6.10 36.87
N LEU A 156 -43.05 -4.94 36.92
CA LEU A 156 -42.77 -3.82 35.99
C LEU A 156 -41.34 -3.28 36.14
N GLN A 157 -40.86 -3.11 37.40
CA GLN A 157 -39.49 -2.65 37.69
C GLN A 157 -38.45 -3.67 37.22
N GLN A 158 -38.70 -4.96 37.46
CA GLN A 158 -37.84 -6.03 36.99
C GLN A 158 -37.72 -6.08 35.48
N ASP A 159 -38.86 -6.02 34.76
CA ASP A 159 -38.87 -6.03 33.30
C ASP A 159 -38.21 -4.76 32.73
N GLY A 160 -38.45 -3.61 33.33
CA GLY A 160 -37.81 -2.36 32.97
C GLY A 160 -36.30 -2.41 33.14
N LEU A 161 -35.81 -2.94 34.27
CA LEU A 161 -34.39 -3.08 34.55
C LEU A 161 -33.69 -4.01 33.51
N ARG A 162 -34.36 -5.11 33.12
CA ARG A 162 -33.87 -6.00 32.04
C ARG A 162 -33.79 -5.30 30.70
N VAL A 163 -34.79 -4.49 30.34
CA VAL A 163 -34.81 -3.72 29.09
C VAL A 163 -33.69 -2.70 29.08
N LEU A 164 -33.51 -1.95 30.17
CA LEU A 164 -32.44 -0.96 30.30
C LEU A 164 -31.04 -1.58 30.25
N ALA A 165 -30.84 -2.73 30.91
CA ALA A 165 -29.57 -3.46 30.86
C ALA A 165 -29.26 -3.92 29.41
N ARG A 166 -30.26 -4.38 28.66
CA ARG A 166 -30.09 -4.69 27.23
C ARG A 166 -29.75 -3.45 26.40
N SER A 167 -30.32 -2.31 26.70
CA SER A 167 -29.98 -1.04 26.03
C SER A 167 -28.55 -0.63 26.33
N ALA A 168 -28.12 -0.71 27.59
CA ALA A 168 -26.73 -0.47 27.97
C ALA A 168 -25.77 -1.47 27.26
N LEU A 169 -26.12 -2.76 27.24
CA LEU A 169 -25.31 -3.77 26.54
C LEU A 169 -25.16 -3.47 25.04
N ARG A 170 -26.23 -3.02 24.36
CA ARG A 170 -26.15 -2.60 22.95
C ARG A 170 -25.18 -1.45 22.74
N ARG A 171 -25.09 -0.51 23.66
CA ARG A 171 -24.14 0.61 23.57
C ARG A 171 -22.69 0.10 23.60
N PHE A 172 -22.38 -0.90 24.42
CA PHE A 172 -21.06 -1.56 24.42
C PHE A 172 -20.79 -2.33 23.13
N VAL A 173 -21.77 -3.09 22.65
CA VAL A 173 -21.63 -3.86 21.40
C VAL A 173 -21.38 -2.92 20.21
N ASN A 174 -22.14 -1.83 20.12
CA ASN A 174 -21.97 -0.83 19.04
C ASN A 174 -20.57 -0.19 19.09
N GLU A 175 -20.05 0.14 20.29
CA GLU A 175 -18.69 0.69 20.41
C GLU A 175 -17.62 -0.34 20.00
N ARG A 176 -17.81 -1.61 20.38
CA ARG A 176 -16.94 -2.72 19.90
C ARG A 176 -16.91 -2.80 18.37
N GLU A 177 -18.08 -2.78 17.74
CA GLU A 177 -18.19 -2.86 16.28
C GLU A 177 -17.56 -1.64 15.59
N ALA A 178 -17.81 -0.44 16.12
CA ALA A 178 -17.22 0.79 15.59
C ALA A 178 -15.68 0.78 15.71
N LYS A 179 -15.15 0.31 16.85
CA LYS A 179 -13.71 0.17 17.06
C LYS A 179 -13.09 -0.82 16.07
N LEU A 180 -13.69 -2.02 15.93
CA LEU A 180 -13.21 -3.04 15.00
C LEU A 180 -13.29 -2.56 13.54
N SER A 181 -14.32 -1.80 13.16
CA SER A 181 -14.43 -1.22 11.82
C SER A 181 -13.30 -0.23 11.55
N ARG A 182 -13.03 0.69 12.49
CA ARG A 182 -11.92 1.67 12.39
C ARG A 182 -10.55 0.98 12.27
N GLU A 183 -10.33 -0.11 13.03
CA GLU A 183 -9.09 -0.90 12.96
C GLU A 183 -8.94 -1.58 11.60
N ARG A 184 -10.00 -2.22 11.09
CA ARG A 184 -9.99 -2.85 9.76
C ARG A 184 -9.71 -1.84 8.64
N GLU A 185 -10.29 -0.64 8.71
CA GLU A 185 -10.03 0.43 7.75
C GLU A 185 -8.56 0.87 7.79
N LYS A 186 -7.99 1.05 8.99
CA LYS A 186 -6.56 1.39 9.15
C LYS A 186 -5.65 0.30 8.60
N ASP A 187 -5.95 -0.96 8.89
CA ASP A 187 -5.15 -2.09 8.40
C ASP A 187 -5.25 -2.22 6.88
N ARG A 188 -6.45 -2.00 6.31
CA ARG A 188 -6.66 -1.99 4.87
C ARG A 188 -5.86 -0.86 4.19
N ALA A 189 -5.91 0.35 4.74
CA ALA A 189 -5.14 1.48 4.24
C ALA A 189 -3.62 1.21 4.34
N ARG A 190 -3.16 0.66 5.47
CA ARG A 190 -1.75 0.27 5.65
C ARG A 190 -1.32 -0.79 4.63
N MET A 191 -2.15 -1.81 4.41
CA MET A 191 -1.86 -2.86 3.43
C MET A 191 -1.78 -2.33 2.01
N LEU A 192 -2.70 -1.42 1.62
CA LEU A 192 -2.66 -0.76 0.31
C LEU A 192 -1.35 0.03 0.12
N ASN A 193 -0.92 0.79 1.12
CA ASN A 193 0.34 1.52 1.05
C ASN A 193 1.54 0.57 0.90
N LEU A 194 1.59 -0.53 1.65
CA LEU A 194 2.64 -1.53 1.52
C LEU A 194 2.69 -2.14 0.11
N VAL A 195 1.54 -2.42 -0.50
CA VAL A 195 1.46 -2.92 -1.88
C VAL A 195 1.99 -1.87 -2.85
N LEU A 196 1.58 -0.60 -2.72
CA LEU A 196 2.04 0.48 -3.58
C LEU A 196 3.54 0.76 -3.43
N ASP A 197 4.08 0.66 -2.22
CA ASP A 197 5.53 0.82 -1.96
C ASP A 197 6.36 -0.37 -2.46
N SER A 198 5.75 -1.55 -2.63
CA SER A 198 6.43 -2.73 -3.20
C SER A 198 6.58 -2.67 -4.72
N VAL A 199 5.88 -1.77 -5.42
CA VAL A 199 6.00 -1.60 -6.86
C VAL A 199 7.38 -1.02 -7.19
N PRO A 200 8.12 -1.60 -8.16
CA PRO A 200 9.48 -1.15 -8.52
C PRO A 200 9.49 0.15 -9.32
N GLY A 201 8.58 1.07 -9.03
CA GLY A 201 8.43 2.37 -9.67
C GLY A 201 7.74 3.38 -8.78
N ILE A 202 7.76 4.62 -9.18
CA ILE A 202 7.00 5.68 -8.53
C ILE A 202 5.54 5.52 -8.95
N ALA A 203 4.64 5.32 -7.97
CA ALA A 203 3.20 5.34 -8.19
C ALA A 203 2.64 6.69 -7.72
N TRP A 204 1.73 7.26 -8.48
CA TRP A 204 1.13 8.55 -8.17
C TRP A 204 -0.35 8.63 -8.58
N SER A 205 -1.07 9.56 -7.98
CA SER A 205 -2.42 9.93 -8.42
C SER A 205 -2.64 11.43 -8.40
N ALA A 206 -3.59 11.88 -9.22
CA ALA A 206 -4.06 13.25 -9.26
C ALA A 206 -5.58 13.29 -9.48
N ASP A 207 -6.22 14.38 -9.07
CA ASP A 207 -7.61 14.65 -9.36
C ASP A 207 -7.82 15.12 -10.82
N GLU A 208 -9.05 15.48 -11.18
CA GLU A 208 -9.40 15.95 -12.53
C GLU A 208 -8.76 17.30 -12.90
N ASP A 209 -8.44 18.12 -11.90
CA ASP A 209 -7.74 19.41 -12.04
C ASP A 209 -6.20 19.24 -12.07
N LEU A 210 -5.72 18.00 -12.10
CA LEU A 210 -4.30 17.64 -12.08
C LEU A 210 -3.56 18.12 -10.82
N THR A 211 -4.29 18.17 -9.68
CA THR A 211 -3.67 18.31 -8.37
C THR A 211 -3.18 16.93 -7.92
N PHE A 212 -1.86 16.80 -7.80
CA PHE A 212 -1.25 15.54 -7.39
C PHE A 212 -1.38 15.38 -5.88
N ASP A 213 -2.10 14.36 -5.45
CA ASP A 213 -2.47 14.11 -4.04
C ASP A 213 -1.81 12.86 -3.44
N PHE A 214 -1.24 12.00 -4.26
CA PHE A 214 -0.58 10.80 -3.79
C PHE A 214 0.70 10.50 -4.58
N PHE A 215 1.74 10.10 -3.85
CA PHE A 215 2.94 9.44 -4.34
C PHE A 215 3.34 8.36 -3.32
N ASN A 216 3.78 7.21 -3.81
CA ASN A 216 4.36 6.19 -2.93
C ASN A 216 5.74 6.62 -2.41
N ALA A 217 6.28 5.88 -1.42
CA ALA A 217 7.58 6.18 -0.79
C ALA A 217 8.74 6.26 -1.80
N ARG A 218 8.60 5.59 -2.95
CA ARG A 218 9.62 5.55 -3.99
C ARG A 218 9.97 6.91 -4.57
N TRP A 219 9.02 7.86 -4.57
CA TRP A 219 9.30 9.23 -4.99
C TRP A 219 10.44 9.86 -4.19
N ALA A 220 10.33 9.84 -2.87
CA ALA A 220 11.33 10.44 -1.98
C ALA A 220 12.68 9.72 -2.05
N GLU A 221 12.67 8.38 -2.20
CA GLU A 221 13.88 7.58 -2.36
C GLU A 221 14.65 7.92 -3.63
N VAL A 222 13.94 8.11 -4.74
CA VAL A 222 14.55 8.34 -6.06
C VAL A 222 14.95 9.80 -6.24
N THR A 223 14.07 10.73 -5.90
CA THR A 223 14.28 12.16 -6.19
C THR A 223 14.90 12.94 -5.02
N GLY A 224 14.80 12.43 -3.79
CA GLY A 224 15.21 13.13 -2.57
C GLY A 224 14.37 14.38 -2.28
N ALA A 225 13.28 14.61 -3.00
CA ALA A 225 12.48 15.82 -2.95
C ALA A 225 11.05 15.55 -2.47
N LYS A 226 10.37 16.63 -2.07
CA LYS A 226 8.93 16.55 -1.82
C LYS A 226 8.18 16.30 -3.13
N PRO A 227 7.06 15.52 -3.10
CA PRO A 227 6.23 15.31 -4.28
C PRO A 227 5.68 16.63 -4.82
N PRO A 228 5.63 16.79 -6.17
CA PRO A 228 4.97 17.93 -6.79
C PRO A 228 3.46 17.88 -6.56
N LYS A 229 2.83 19.04 -6.41
CA LYS A 229 1.38 19.16 -6.26
C LYS A 229 0.66 19.65 -7.51
N SER A 230 1.40 20.25 -8.43
CA SER A 230 0.89 20.80 -9.69
C SER A 230 1.83 20.49 -10.84
N ILE A 231 1.35 20.69 -12.08
CA ILE A 231 2.15 20.51 -13.29
C ILE A 231 3.37 21.42 -13.30
N ASP A 232 3.25 22.65 -12.81
CA ASP A 232 4.37 23.61 -12.80
C ASP A 232 5.53 23.15 -11.92
N GLU A 233 5.23 22.45 -10.83
CA GLU A 233 6.25 21.93 -9.92
C GLU A 233 7.06 20.78 -10.55
N TRP A 234 6.54 20.11 -11.60
CA TRP A 234 7.27 19.08 -12.32
C TRP A 234 8.47 19.59 -13.08
N ARG A 235 8.53 20.91 -13.39
CA ARG A 235 9.69 21.54 -14.04
C ARG A 235 11.01 21.31 -13.31
N ALA A 236 10.97 21.17 -12.00
CA ALA A 236 12.16 20.88 -11.19
C ALA A 236 12.66 19.44 -11.31
N HIS A 237 11.83 18.52 -11.82
CA HIS A 237 12.05 17.08 -11.83
C HIS A 237 12.24 16.48 -13.23
N ILE A 238 11.81 17.19 -14.28
CA ILE A 238 11.98 16.80 -15.68
C ILE A 238 13.20 17.53 -16.26
N HIS A 239 13.95 16.86 -17.13
CA HIS A 239 15.06 17.50 -17.84
C HIS A 239 14.57 18.73 -18.64
N PRO A 240 15.28 19.86 -18.63
CA PRO A 240 14.83 21.08 -19.31
C PRO A 240 14.45 20.87 -20.79
N ASP A 241 15.23 20.07 -21.54
CA ASP A 241 14.98 19.83 -22.95
C ASP A 241 13.71 18.98 -23.19
N ASP A 242 13.28 18.19 -22.21
CA ASP A 242 12.14 17.26 -22.35
C ASP A 242 10.83 17.89 -21.85
N PHE A 243 10.92 18.91 -20.98
CA PHE A 243 9.79 19.43 -20.22
C PHE A 243 8.61 19.86 -21.12
N ASP A 244 8.85 20.73 -22.07
CA ASP A 244 7.77 21.33 -22.87
C ASP A 244 7.04 20.26 -23.71
N ALA A 245 7.79 19.33 -24.34
CA ALA A 245 7.22 18.23 -25.11
C ALA A 245 6.44 17.24 -24.25
N THR A 246 6.97 16.91 -23.05
CA THR A 246 6.32 16.00 -22.09
C THR A 246 5.01 16.59 -21.58
N ILE A 247 5.00 17.88 -21.20
CA ILE A 247 3.80 18.55 -20.71
C ILE A 247 2.74 18.70 -21.81
N GLU A 248 3.14 19.02 -23.04
CA GLU A 248 2.21 19.08 -24.17
C GLU A 248 1.50 17.73 -24.39
N LYS A 249 2.25 16.62 -24.42
CA LYS A 249 1.68 15.27 -24.55
C LYS A 249 0.78 14.89 -23.38
N PHE A 250 1.20 15.24 -22.15
CA PHE A 250 0.43 14.96 -20.96
C PHE A 250 -0.90 15.71 -20.99
N THR A 251 -0.89 17.03 -21.23
CA THR A 251 -2.08 17.86 -21.33
C THR A 251 -2.99 17.40 -22.45
N PHE A 252 -2.44 17.06 -23.64
CA PHE A 252 -3.23 16.50 -24.74
C PHE A 252 -3.99 15.23 -24.34
N SER A 253 -3.33 14.34 -23.55
CA SER A 253 -3.94 13.10 -23.10
C SER A 253 -4.99 13.34 -22.02
N THR A 254 -4.72 14.26 -21.08
CA THR A 254 -5.63 14.56 -19.97
C THR A 254 -6.90 15.27 -20.45
N ASP A 255 -6.81 16.24 -21.36
CA ASP A 255 -7.95 16.93 -21.94
C ASP A 255 -8.93 15.97 -22.67
N ARG A 256 -8.40 14.87 -23.20
CA ARG A 256 -9.17 13.87 -23.97
C ARG A 256 -9.48 12.59 -23.18
N LYS A 257 -9.04 12.52 -21.93
CA LYS A 257 -9.16 11.33 -21.09
C LYS A 257 -8.60 10.08 -21.75
N LEU A 258 -7.44 10.21 -22.41
CA LEU A 258 -6.72 9.15 -23.08
C LEU A 258 -5.57 8.65 -22.19
N VAL A 259 -5.18 7.39 -22.39
CA VAL A 259 -4.00 6.85 -21.73
C VAL A 259 -2.76 7.65 -22.17
N TYR A 260 -2.05 8.19 -21.20
CA TYR A 260 -0.75 8.82 -21.38
C TYR A 260 0.37 7.80 -21.30
N SER A 261 1.36 7.90 -22.18
CA SER A 261 2.61 7.13 -22.09
C SER A 261 3.71 7.91 -22.79
N ASP A 262 4.77 8.23 -22.08
CA ASP A 262 5.93 8.97 -22.61
C ASP A 262 7.21 8.61 -21.85
N GLU A 263 8.35 8.78 -22.52
CA GLU A 263 9.69 8.61 -21.95
C GLU A 263 10.38 9.96 -21.88
N TRP A 264 10.89 10.28 -20.71
CA TRP A 264 11.57 11.53 -20.43
C TRP A 264 12.61 11.35 -19.31
N ARG A 265 13.52 12.30 -19.17
CA ARG A 265 14.61 12.22 -18.18
C ARG A 265 14.19 12.79 -16.84
N LEU A 266 14.10 11.90 -15.82
CA LEU A 266 13.81 12.23 -14.41
C LEU A 266 15.09 12.66 -13.68
N ARG A 267 15.02 13.76 -12.94
CA ARG A 267 16.09 14.23 -12.08
C ARG A 267 16.12 13.42 -10.77
N LEU A 268 17.29 12.87 -10.45
CA LEU A 268 17.55 12.12 -9.22
C LEU A 268 17.99 13.03 -8.06
N ALA A 269 18.08 12.44 -6.85
CA ALA A 269 18.51 13.12 -5.62
C ALA A 269 19.94 13.71 -5.72
N ASP A 270 20.85 13.07 -6.47
CA ASP A 270 22.21 13.53 -6.71
C ASP A 270 22.33 14.60 -7.82
N GLY A 271 21.21 14.99 -8.42
CA GLY A 271 21.13 15.96 -9.51
C GLY A 271 21.38 15.36 -10.90
N SER A 272 21.73 14.09 -11.02
CA SER A 272 21.82 13.38 -12.31
C SER A 272 20.46 13.13 -12.91
N TYR A 273 20.42 12.69 -14.18
CA TYR A 273 19.19 12.37 -14.88
C TYR A 273 19.19 10.91 -15.34
N ARG A 274 18.03 10.25 -15.27
CA ARG A 274 17.79 8.92 -15.83
C ARG A 274 16.54 8.89 -16.68
N TRP A 275 16.57 8.07 -17.71
CA TRP A 275 15.39 7.81 -18.52
C TRP A 275 14.30 7.12 -17.71
N ALA A 276 13.12 7.67 -17.75
CA ALA A 276 11.93 7.19 -17.06
C ALA A 276 10.77 7.05 -18.02
N LEU A 277 10.11 5.90 -18.00
CA LEU A 277 8.83 5.68 -18.68
C LEU A 277 7.70 6.06 -17.71
N SER A 278 6.96 7.10 -18.06
CA SER A 278 5.76 7.53 -17.34
C SER A 278 4.52 7.05 -18.08
N ARG A 279 3.61 6.40 -17.35
CA ARG A 279 2.31 5.97 -17.88
C ARG A 279 1.21 6.37 -16.91
N ALA A 280 0.12 6.95 -17.44
CA ALA A 280 -1.05 7.34 -16.66
C ALA A 280 -2.34 6.90 -17.34
N VAL A 281 -3.33 6.53 -16.55
CA VAL A 281 -4.66 6.14 -17.00
C VAL A 281 -5.72 6.98 -16.29
N PRO A 282 -6.76 7.44 -17.01
CA PRO A 282 -7.92 8.07 -16.37
C PRO A 282 -8.84 7.01 -15.80
N ILE A 283 -9.37 7.24 -14.60
CA ILE A 283 -10.32 6.37 -13.91
C ILE A 283 -11.55 7.20 -13.55
N GLU A 284 -12.73 6.80 -14.01
CA GLU A 284 -13.99 7.38 -13.60
C GLU A 284 -14.43 6.78 -12.26
N LEU A 285 -14.75 7.64 -11.30
CA LEU A 285 -15.25 7.25 -9.99
C LEU A 285 -16.77 7.10 -9.99
N ALA A 286 -17.31 6.45 -8.94
CA ALA A 286 -18.73 6.18 -8.81
C ALA A 286 -19.63 7.46 -8.73
N ASP A 287 -19.05 8.58 -8.37
CA ASP A 287 -19.71 9.91 -8.32
C ASP A 287 -19.62 10.67 -9.65
N GLY A 288 -19.00 10.08 -10.69
CA GLY A 288 -18.81 10.68 -12.00
C GLY A 288 -17.59 11.60 -12.12
N SER A 289 -16.84 11.82 -11.04
CA SER A 289 -15.55 12.52 -11.08
C SER A 289 -14.45 11.66 -11.70
N TRP A 290 -13.36 12.28 -12.13
CA TRP A 290 -12.23 11.58 -12.75
C TRP A 290 -10.97 11.68 -11.91
N ARG A 291 -10.19 10.62 -11.92
CA ARG A 291 -8.84 10.59 -11.33
C ARG A 291 -7.83 10.06 -12.32
N TRP A 292 -6.64 10.60 -12.21
CA TRP A 292 -5.47 10.07 -12.92
C TRP A 292 -4.65 9.20 -11.98
N VAL A 293 -4.30 8.01 -12.45
CA VAL A 293 -3.40 7.11 -11.74
C VAL A 293 -2.26 6.75 -12.67
N GLY A 294 -1.04 6.91 -12.20
CA GLY A 294 0.14 6.71 -13.03
C GLY A 294 1.30 6.04 -12.31
N THR A 295 2.25 5.58 -13.13
CA THR A 295 3.52 5.03 -12.68
C THR A 295 4.66 5.66 -13.47
N ILE A 296 5.83 5.79 -12.81
CA ILE A 296 7.08 6.21 -13.43
C ILE A 296 8.12 5.13 -13.13
N ILE A 297 8.68 4.54 -14.16
CA ILE A 297 9.60 3.41 -14.07
C ILE A 297 10.94 3.82 -14.68
N ASP A 298 12.03 3.54 -13.98
CA ASP A 298 13.40 3.73 -14.52
C ASP A 298 13.64 2.76 -15.69
N VAL A 299 13.98 3.31 -16.84
CA VAL A 299 14.27 2.55 -18.06
C VAL A 299 15.68 2.86 -18.62
N ASP A 300 16.52 3.52 -17.81
CA ASP A 300 17.86 3.97 -18.22
C ASP A 300 18.77 2.80 -18.64
N ASP A 301 18.70 1.68 -17.93
CA ASP A 301 19.47 0.49 -18.30
C ASP A 301 19.01 -0.08 -19.65
N ALA A 302 17.72 -0.01 -19.97
CA ALA A 302 17.19 -0.42 -21.27
C ALA A 302 17.67 0.50 -22.40
N HIS A 303 17.67 1.82 -22.15
CA HIS A 303 18.24 2.82 -23.07
C HIS A 303 19.73 2.59 -23.29
N ARG A 304 20.53 2.44 -22.24
CA ARG A 304 21.97 2.16 -22.34
C ARG A 304 22.28 0.88 -23.11
N LEU A 305 21.49 -0.17 -22.86
CA LEU A 305 21.64 -1.43 -23.61
C LEU A 305 21.34 -1.24 -25.09
N SER A 306 20.29 -0.50 -25.42
CA SER A 306 19.92 -0.15 -26.80
C SER A 306 21.04 0.64 -27.49
N ASP A 307 21.52 1.71 -26.86
CA ASP A 307 22.60 2.55 -27.37
C ASP A 307 23.89 1.77 -27.58
N SER A 308 24.23 0.87 -26.63
CA SER A 308 25.40 0.00 -26.73
C SER A 308 25.28 -0.98 -27.88
N ARG A 309 24.08 -1.56 -28.11
CA ARG A 309 23.82 -2.41 -29.28
C ARG A 309 24.02 -1.67 -30.59
N ASP A 310 23.49 -0.44 -30.66
CA ASP A 310 23.58 0.37 -31.85
C ASP A 310 25.04 0.79 -32.14
N LEU A 311 25.80 1.12 -31.10
CA LEU A 311 27.22 1.40 -31.22
C LEU A 311 28.01 0.19 -31.73
N LEU A 312 27.76 -0.98 -31.12
CA LEU A 312 28.41 -2.24 -31.53
C LEU A 312 28.02 -2.62 -32.98
N ALA A 313 26.77 -2.44 -33.36
CA ALA A 313 26.30 -2.71 -34.70
C ALA A 313 27.02 -1.80 -35.73
N ARG A 314 27.19 -0.49 -35.41
CA ARG A 314 27.95 0.44 -36.25
C ARG A 314 29.44 0.04 -36.34
N GLU A 315 30.06 -0.31 -35.20
CA GLU A 315 31.48 -0.73 -35.19
C GLU A 315 31.69 -2.01 -35.98
N LEU A 316 30.81 -3.02 -35.84
CA LEU A 316 30.85 -4.27 -36.62
C LEU A 316 30.68 -3.98 -38.11
N SER A 317 29.74 -3.11 -38.49
CA SER A 317 29.52 -2.73 -39.88
C SER A 317 30.77 -2.06 -40.49
N HIS A 318 31.42 -1.16 -39.70
CA HIS A 318 32.66 -0.52 -40.12
C HIS A 318 33.82 -1.52 -40.25
N ARG A 319 33.95 -2.48 -39.34
CA ARG A 319 34.98 -3.56 -39.44
C ARG A 319 34.75 -4.46 -40.63
N ILE A 320 33.52 -4.86 -40.93
CA ILE A 320 33.18 -5.67 -42.11
C ILE A 320 33.57 -4.93 -43.42
N LYS A 321 33.30 -3.63 -43.49
CA LYS A 321 33.72 -2.78 -44.62
C LYS A 321 35.24 -2.78 -44.83
N ASN A 322 36.00 -2.66 -43.72
CA ASN A 322 37.45 -2.71 -43.76
C ASN A 322 37.95 -4.10 -44.24
N ILE A 323 37.33 -5.19 -43.81
CA ILE A 323 37.67 -6.56 -44.24
C ILE A 323 37.44 -6.69 -45.76
N PHE A 324 36.30 -6.20 -46.29
CA PHE A 324 36.04 -6.25 -47.72
C PHE A 324 37.09 -5.44 -48.53
N ALA A 325 37.52 -4.27 -48.03
CA ALA A 325 38.54 -3.46 -48.68
C ALA A 325 39.92 -4.20 -48.70
N VAL A 326 40.28 -4.83 -47.55
CA VAL A 326 41.53 -5.61 -47.47
C VAL A 326 41.48 -6.80 -48.43
N VAL A 327 40.39 -7.57 -48.47
CA VAL A 327 40.22 -8.74 -49.35
C VAL A 327 40.29 -8.31 -50.82
N ALA A 328 39.60 -7.23 -51.19
CA ALA A 328 39.66 -6.68 -52.56
C ALA A 328 41.09 -6.28 -52.93
N SER A 329 41.80 -5.63 -52.00
CA SER A 329 43.23 -5.25 -52.22
C SER A 329 44.14 -6.45 -52.37
N LEU A 330 43.97 -7.51 -51.57
CA LEU A 330 44.74 -8.75 -51.68
C LEU A 330 44.50 -9.47 -53.02
N ILE A 331 43.25 -9.53 -53.51
CA ILE A 331 42.90 -10.10 -54.81
C ILE A 331 43.60 -9.31 -55.90
N THR A 332 43.51 -8.01 -55.90
CA THR A 332 44.14 -7.12 -56.87
C THR A 332 45.66 -7.25 -56.89
N LEU A 333 46.28 -7.36 -55.68
CA LEU A 333 47.71 -7.50 -55.53
C LEU A 333 48.18 -8.86 -56.07
N SER A 334 47.43 -9.94 -55.82
CA SER A 334 47.74 -11.29 -56.30
C SER A 334 47.70 -11.36 -57.80
N ALA A 335 46.72 -10.70 -58.44
CA ALA A 335 46.59 -10.66 -59.87
C ALA A 335 47.67 -9.82 -60.62
N ARG A 336 48.40 -8.94 -59.91
CA ARG A 336 49.51 -8.18 -60.50
C ARG A 336 50.68 -9.09 -60.97
N ARG A 337 50.83 -10.26 -60.39
CA ARG A 337 51.93 -11.21 -60.71
C ARG A 337 51.59 -12.09 -61.89
N ASP A 338 50.30 -12.26 -62.24
CA ASP A 338 49.84 -13.09 -63.36
C ASP A 338 48.78 -12.31 -64.17
N PRO A 339 49.16 -11.88 -65.41
CA PRO A 339 48.24 -11.12 -66.27
C PRO A 339 46.96 -11.88 -66.66
N THR A 340 46.99 -13.22 -66.61
CA THR A 340 45.82 -14.04 -66.94
C THR A 340 44.70 -13.95 -65.89
N LEU A 341 45.05 -13.57 -64.68
CA LEU A 341 44.12 -13.41 -63.58
C LEU A 341 43.50 -12.04 -63.44
N ARG A 342 43.87 -11.08 -64.29
CA ARG A 342 43.39 -9.69 -64.17
C ARG A 342 41.87 -9.58 -64.28
N TYR A 343 41.28 -10.25 -65.25
CA TYR A 343 39.85 -10.23 -65.46
C TYR A 343 39.09 -10.82 -64.27
N PHE A 344 39.54 -11.97 -63.78
CA PHE A 344 38.97 -12.63 -62.60
C PHE A 344 39.11 -11.75 -61.37
N ALA A 345 40.27 -11.14 -61.16
CA ALA A 345 40.46 -10.24 -59.99
C ALA A 345 39.56 -9.01 -60.03
N GLN A 346 39.35 -8.43 -61.19
CA GLN A 346 38.45 -7.31 -61.39
C GLN A 346 36.99 -7.73 -61.08
N GLU A 347 36.54 -8.83 -61.63
CA GLU A 347 35.21 -9.39 -61.39
C GLU A 347 34.96 -9.70 -59.90
N MET A 348 35.93 -10.29 -59.20
CA MET A 348 35.84 -10.57 -57.77
C MET A 348 35.83 -9.30 -56.92
N THR A 349 36.67 -8.30 -57.30
CA THR A 349 36.69 -6.99 -56.62
C THR A 349 35.37 -6.28 -56.73
N ASP A 350 34.75 -6.30 -57.91
CA ASP A 350 33.44 -5.67 -58.14
C ASP A 350 32.31 -6.36 -57.40
N LYS A 351 32.34 -7.71 -57.30
CA LYS A 351 31.42 -8.51 -56.47
C LYS A 351 31.55 -8.19 -54.99
N ILE A 352 32.78 -8.15 -54.46
CA ILE A 352 33.06 -7.81 -53.06
C ILE A 352 32.63 -6.38 -52.75
N SER A 353 32.90 -5.46 -53.65
CA SER A 353 32.47 -4.07 -53.50
C SER A 353 30.94 -3.91 -53.52
N ALA A 354 30.24 -4.67 -54.35
CA ALA A 354 28.80 -4.71 -54.34
C ALA A 354 28.23 -5.30 -53.07
N LEU A 355 28.84 -6.37 -52.54
CA LEU A 355 28.47 -6.97 -51.27
C LEU A 355 28.70 -6.00 -50.11
N GLY A 356 29.80 -5.24 -50.13
CA GLY A 356 30.08 -4.17 -49.13
C GLY A 356 29.00 -3.09 -49.13
N ARG A 357 28.60 -2.61 -50.34
CA ARG A 357 27.50 -1.63 -50.47
C ARG A 357 26.16 -2.18 -50.00
N ALA A 358 25.87 -3.43 -50.36
CA ALA A 358 24.64 -4.10 -49.90
C ALA A 358 24.60 -4.27 -48.37
N HIS A 359 25.74 -4.61 -47.77
CA HIS A 359 25.85 -4.67 -46.30
C HIS A 359 25.61 -3.29 -45.66
N GLU A 360 26.17 -2.23 -46.21
CA GLU A 360 25.97 -0.85 -45.73
C GLU A 360 24.52 -0.42 -45.84
N PHE A 361 23.81 -0.85 -46.86
CA PHE A 361 22.40 -0.57 -47.10
C PHE A 361 21.47 -1.25 -46.08
N VAL A 362 21.85 -2.40 -45.54
CA VAL A 362 21.07 -3.17 -44.53
C VAL A 362 21.52 -2.87 -43.11
N ALA A 363 22.69 -2.26 -42.90
CA ALA A 363 23.19 -1.93 -41.57
C ALA A 363 22.35 -0.81 -40.93
N PRO A 364 22.06 -0.87 -39.63
CA PRO A 364 21.32 0.16 -38.89
C PRO A 364 22.19 1.42 -38.74
N THR A 365 22.21 2.26 -39.73
CA THR A 365 22.73 3.63 -39.64
C THR A 365 21.56 4.56 -39.35
N GLY A 366 21.56 5.23 -38.24
CA GLY A 366 20.48 6.05 -37.64
C GLY A 366 19.91 7.21 -38.46
N MET A 367 19.92 7.15 -39.77
CA MET A 367 19.11 7.98 -40.64
C MET A 367 18.09 7.08 -41.30
N VAL A 368 16.83 7.42 -41.20
CA VAL A 368 15.70 6.81 -41.90
C VAL A 368 15.86 7.06 -43.37
N GLN A 369 16.73 6.28 -44.05
CA GLN A 369 16.59 6.05 -45.49
C GLN A 369 15.57 4.90 -45.59
N GLU A 370 14.52 5.12 -46.36
CA GLU A 370 13.59 4.06 -46.75
C GLU A 370 14.40 2.98 -47.49
N ASN A 371 14.88 1.98 -46.74
CA ASN A 371 15.61 0.84 -47.24
C ASN A 371 14.63 -0.01 -48.04
N SER A 372 14.54 0.22 -49.35
CA SER A 372 13.67 -0.54 -50.21
C SER A 372 14.35 -1.78 -50.75
N LEU A 373 13.59 -2.85 -50.98
CA LEU A 373 14.07 -4.08 -51.57
C LEU A 373 14.64 -3.84 -52.98
N HIS A 374 13.99 -2.96 -53.76
CA HIS A 374 14.48 -2.55 -55.08
C HIS A 374 15.84 -1.84 -55.00
N GLY A 375 16.02 -0.95 -54.02
CA GLY A 375 17.31 -0.30 -53.76
C GLY A 375 18.41 -1.28 -53.41
N LEU A 376 18.14 -2.24 -52.53
CA LEU A 376 19.08 -3.31 -52.16
C LEU A 376 19.46 -4.17 -53.36
N LEU A 377 18.47 -4.63 -54.15
CA LEU A 377 18.71 -5.46 -55.34
C LEU A 377 19.52 -4.70 -56.41
N LYS A 378 19.24 -3.41 -56.65
CA LYS A 378 20.04 -2.57 -57.54
C LYS A 378 21.50 -2.48 -57.11
N GLN A 379 21.79 -2.39 -55.80
CA GLN A 379 23.17 -2.37 -55.28
C GLN A 379 23.90 -3.72 -55.48
N ILE A 380 23.20 -4.83 -55.21
CA ILE A 380 23.75 -6.18 -55.37
C ILE A 380 24.03 -6.47 -56.84
N PHE A 381 23.13 -6.10 -57.77
CA PHE A 381 23.24 -6.42 -59.16
C PHE A 381 24.01 -5.38 -59.97
N ALA A 382 24.45 -4.27 -59.39
CA ALA A 382 25.23 -3.23 -60.08
C ALA A 382 26.43 -3.76 -60.89
N PRO A 383 27.24 -4.75 -60.44
CA PRO A 383 28.35 -5.31 -61.22
C PRO A 383 27.94 -6.12 -62.43
N TYR A 384 26.66 -6.49 -62.57
CA TYR A 384 26.14 -7.36 -63.65
C TYR A 384 25.33 -6.57 -64.71
N VAL A 385 25.27 -5.24 -64.57
CA VAL A 385 24.49 -4.34 -65.41
C VAL A 385 25.40 -3.57 -66.43
N ASP A 386 26.53 -4.14 -66.83
CA ASP A 386 27.42 -3.52 -67.83
C ASP A 386 26.92 -3.78 -69.23
N GLY A 387 26.61 -2.70 -70.01
CA GLY A 387 26.25 -2.69 -71.36
C GLY A 387 24.88 -2.08 -71.69
N ASP A 388 24.67 -1.65 -72.98
CA ASP A 388 23.46 -0.98 -73.51
C ASP A 388 22.14 -1.77 -73.36
N THR A 389 22.18 -3.01 -72.89
CA THR A 389 21.00 -3.83 -72.64
C THR A 389 21.01 -4.36 -71.21
N PRO A 390 20.09 -3.96 -70.32
CA PRO A 390 20.03 -4.47 -68.95
C PRO A 390 19.69 -5.97 -69.03
N ARG A 391 20.65 -6.80 -68.54
CA ARG A 391 20.48 -8.27 -68.37
C ARG A 391 19.57 -8.65 -67.25
N ILE A 392 19.30 -7.72 -66.34
CA ILE A 392 18.49 -7.93 -65.09
C ILE A 392 17.46 -6.80 -64.99
N ALA A 393 16.19 -7.14 -65.03
CA ALA A 393 15.11 -6.25 -64.76
C ALA A 393 14.49 -6.56 -63.36
N ILE A 394 14.41 -5.56 -62.50
CA ILE A 394 13.75 -5.67 -61.20
C ILE A 394 12.34 -5.11 -61.37
N SER A 395 11.31 -5.94 -61.15
CA SER A 395 9.92 -5.57 -61.26
C SER A 395 9.12 -6.15 -60.10
N GLY A 396 8.08 -5.45 -59.67
CA GLY A 396 7.23 -5.86 -58.54
C GLY A 396 6.96 -4.70 -57.60
N VAL A 397 6.21 -4.97 -56.55
CA VAL A 397 5.95 -3.99 -55.47
C VAL A 397 7.21 -3.82 -54.65
N ASP A 398 7.66 -2.58 -54.46
CA ASP A 398 8.82 -2.29 -53.64
C ASP A 398 8.47 -2.45 -52.17
N LEU A 399 9.25 -3.23 -51.42
CA LEU A 399 9.04 -3.54 -50.01
C LEU A 399 10.11 -2.86 -49.16
N ALA A 400 9.71 -2.30 -48.02
CA ALA A 400 10.65 -1.80 -47.05
C ALA A 400 11.46 -2.97 -46.44
N VAL A 401 12.78 -2.88 -46.53
CA VAL A 401 13.70 -3.84 -45.86
C VAL A 401 14.04 -3.31 -44.50
N GLN A 402 13.44 -3.88 -43.47
CA GLN A 402 13.82 -3.56 -42.08
C GLN A 402 15.17 -4.16 -41.74
N PRO A 403 16.07 -3.42 -41.07
CA PRO A 403 17.24 -4.03 -40.41
C PRO A 403 16.74 -5.14 -39.50
N ARG A 404 17.30 -6.33 -39.59
CA ARG A 404 16.90 -7.47 -38.71
C ARG A 404 17.03 -7.06 -37.27
N ALA A 405 15.95 -6.56 -36.69
CA ALA A 405 15.79 -6.58 -35.23
C ALA A 405 15.73 -8.06 -34.85
N ALA A 406 16.73 -8.53 -34.11
CA ALA A 406 16.78 -9.88 -33.59
C ALA A 406 15.79 -10.03 -32.41
N THR A 407 14.52 -9.76 -32.65
CA THR A 407 13.43 -10.05 -31.72
C THR A 407 12.28 -10.62 -32.53
N PRO A 408 11.87 -11.88 -32.29
CA PRO A 408 10.68 -12.42 -32.93
C PRO A 408 9.46 -11.60 -32.50
N PRO A 409 8.47 -11.37 -33.37
CA PRO A 409 7.24 -10.69 -32.99
C PRO A 409 6.59 -11.51 -31.85
N ARG A 410 6.35 -10.87 -30.72
CA ARG A 410 5.50 -11.44 -29.68
C ARG A 410 4.12 -11.66 -30.31
N SER A 411 3.71 -12.92 -30.42
CA SER A 411 2.35 -13.30 -30.75
C SER A 411 1.39 -12.55 -29.80
N ALA A 412 0.48 -11.77 -30.39
CA ALA A 412 -0.65 -11.20 -29.69
C ALA A 412 -1.47 -12.34 -29.06
N PRO A 413 -1.90 -12.23 -27.83
CA PRO A 413 -2.87 -13.16 -27.28
C PRO A 413 -4.22 -12.98 -27.97
N ARG A 414 -4.85 -14.12 -28.28
CA ARG A 414 -6.21 -14.21 -28.83
C ARG A 414 -7.25 -13.75 -27.81
#